data_dccf47b1a5d23d3ec33fe94ea4c3f5c4
#
_entry.id   dccf47b1a5d23d3ec33fe94ea4c3f5c4
#
_cell.length_a   1.000
_cell.length_b   1.000
_cell.length_c   1.000
_cell.angle_alpha   90.00
_cell.angle_beta   90.00
_cell.angle_gamma   90.00
#
_symmetry.space_group_name_H-M   'P 1'
#
loop_
_entity.id
_entity.type
_entity.pdbx_description
1 polymer ?
#
loop_
_entity_poly.entity_id
_entity_poly.type
_entity_poly.pdbx_seq_one_letter_code
_entity_poly.pdbx_strand_id
1 'polypeptide(L)'
;MRRRFDQWLRNPPAALARTQGYARGRNLPDGFVPETIYWLLRDGQRVVARSSLRHRLTPHLEHEGGHIGYSVRPSDRGKGYGTAVCRLTLERARALGLPRVLITCDADNAASARIIEKNGGILEDERLSAQTGKMKRRYWIDL
;
A
#
# COMPACT_ATOMS: atom_id res chain seq x y z
N MET A 1 10.23 -5.33 5.93
CA MET A 1 10.24 -4.28 4.91
C MET A 1 11.62 -4.08 4.26
N ARG A 2 12.75 -4.02 5.01
CA ARG A 2 14.11 -3.91 4.47
C ARG A 2 14.47 -5.01 3.46
N ARG A 3 14.14 -6.29 3.72
CA ARG A 3 14.49 -7.43 2.84
C ARG A 3 13.92 -7.35 1.40
N ARG A 4 12.74 -6.74 1.21
CA ARG A 4 12.17 -6.57 -0.15
C ARG A 4 12.88 -5.49 -0.96
N PHE A 5 13.36 -4.44 -0.30
CA PHE A 5 14.10 -3.37 -0.93
C PHE A 5 15.46 -3.86 -1.44
N ASP A 6 16.15 -4.66 -0.64
CA ASP A 6 17.46 -5.23 -1.00
C ASP A 6 17.38 -6.15 -2.23
N GLN A 7 16.28 -6.91 -2.39
CA GLN A 7 16.06 -7.73 -3.58
C GLN A 7 15.90 -6.91 -4.87
N TRP A 8 15.26 -5.74 -4.78
CA TRP A 8 15.13 -4.83 -5.91
C TRP A 8 16.47 -4.25 -6.34
N LEU A 9 17.34 -3.95 -5.40
CA LEU A 9 18.67 -3.41 -5.68
C LEU A 9 19.60 -4.44 -6.32
N ARG A 10 19.40 -5.72 -6.03
CA ARG A 10 20.27 -6.81 -6.56
C ARG A 10 20.00 -7.14 -8.02
N ASN A 11 18.74 -7.15 -8.43
CA ASN A 11 18.34 -7.46 -9.82
C ASN A 11 17.03 -6.75 -10.17
N PRO A 12 17.07 -5.45 -10.48
CA PRO A 12 15.89 -4.66 -10.78
C PRO A 12 15.02 -5.21 -11.92
N PRO A 13 15.57 -5.68 -13.06
CA PRO A 13 14.76 -6.25 -14.15
C PRO A 13 13.95 -7.47 -13.72
N ALA A 14 14.56 -8.40 -12.97
CA ALA A 14 13.86 -9.59 -12.48
C ALA A 14 12.79 -9.25 -11.45
N ALA A 15 13.07 -8.30 -10.56
CA ALA A 15 12.10 -7.81 -9.58
C ALA A 15 10.91 -7.14 -10.26
N LEU A 16 11.14 -6.33 -11.29
CA LEU A 16 10.09 -5.69 -12.08
C LEU A 16 9.21 -6.73 -12.80
N ALA A 17 9.82 -7.69 -13.49
CA ALA A 17 9.10 -8.75 -14.18
C ALA A 17 8.21 -9.56 -13.22
N ARG A 18 8.70 -9.88 -12.02
CA ARG A 18 7.94 -10.59 -10.99
C ARG A 18 6.74 -9.79 -10.50
N THR A 19 6.91 -8.50 -10.20
CA THR A 19 5.80 -7.65 -9.74
C THR A 19 4.76 -7.40 -10.83
N GLN A 20 5.18 -7.29 -12.08
CA GLN A 20 4.26 -7.25 -13.22
C GLN A 20 3.49 -8.57 -13.38
N GLY A 21 4.13 -9.71 -13.11
CA GLY A 21 3.48 -11.01 -13.04
C GLY A 21 2.42 -11.10 -11.94
N TYR A 22 2.72 -10.58 -10.75
CA TYR A 22 1.77 -10.53 -9.63
C TYR A 22 0.54 -9.68 -9.94
N ALA A 23 0.72 -8.57 -10.64
CA ALA A 23 -0.42 -7.74 -11.08
C ALA A 23 -1.35 -8.50 -12.02
N ARG A 24 -0.84 -9.46 -12.77
CA ARG A 24 -1.59 -10.34 -13.68
C ARG A 24 -2.04 -11.66 -13.04
N GLY A 25 -1.85 -11.82 -11.74
CA GLY A 25 -2.17 -13.05 -11.02
C GLY A 25 -1.23 -14.23 -11.32
N ARG A 26 -0.03 -13.98 -11.85
CA ARG A 26 0.94 -15.02 -12.19
C ARG A 26 1.92 -15.26 -11.05
N ASN A 27 2.21 -16.55 -10.78
CA ASN A 27 3.20 -16.98 -9.78
C ASN A 27 2.98 -16.37 -8.39
N LEU A 28 1.72 -16.19 -8.01
CA LEU A 28 1.37 -15.72 -6.67
C LEU A 28 1.65 -16.81 -5.65
N PRO A 29 2.31 -16.48 -4.53
CA PRO A 29 2.37 -17.40 -3.39
C PRO A 29 0.97 -17.73 -2.87
N ASP A 30 0.83 -18.88 -2.20
CA ASP A 30 -0.44 -19.29 -1.60
C ASP A 30 -0.97 -18.22 -0.63
N GLY A 31 -2.27 -17.94 -0.73
CA GLY A 31 -2.94 -16.93 0.07
C GLY A 31 -2.72 -15.48 -0.38
N PHE A 32 -1.92 -15.25 -1.43
CA PHE A 32 -1.72 -13.93 -2.01
C PHE A 32 -2.79 -13.61 -3.06
N VAL A 33 -3.03 -12.32 -3.27
CA VAL A 33 -3.95 -11.81 -4.29
C VAL A 33 -3.15 -11.03 -5.34
N PRO A 34 -3.70 -10.79 -6.54
CA PRO A 34 -3.08 -9.91 -7.52
C PRO A 34 -2.77 -8.53 -6.90
N GLU A 35 -1.57 -8.04 -7.13
CA GLU A 35 -1.04 -6.82 -6.53
C GLU A 35 -0.23 -6.03 -7.55
N THR A 36 -0.51 -4.75 -7.67
CA THR A 36 0.28 -3.82 -8.50
C THR A 36 1.15 -2.95 -7.61
N ILE A 37 2.42 -2.82 -7.96
CA ILE A 37 3.38 -1.96 -7.27
C ILE A 37 3.58 -0.69 -8.08
N TYR A 38 3.49 0.46 -7.43
CA TYR A 38 3.74 1.77 -8.00
C TYR A 38 4.92 2.45 -7.32
N TRP A 39 5.66 3.21 -8.11
CA TRP A 39 6.76 4.03 -7.62
C TRP A 39 6.45 5.48 -7.91
N LEU A 40 6.59 6.35 -6.90
CA LEU A 40 6.49 7.78 -7.05
C LEU A 40 7.88 8.36 -7.30
N LEU A 41 8.04 8.97 -8.47
CA LEU A 41 9.30 9.62 -8.86
C LEU A 41 9.17 11.14 -8.69
N ARG A 42 10.18 11.74 -8.12
CA ARG A 42 10.38 13.19 -8.15
C ARG A 42 11.25 13.53 -9.35
N ASP A 43 10.80 14.51 -10.16
CA ASP A 43 11.49 14.98 -11.37
C ASP A 43 11.83 13.84 -12.36
N GLY A 44 11.04 12.76 -12.37
CA GLY A 44 11.24 11.61 -13.25
C GLY A 44 12.49 10.75 -12.95
N GLN A 45 13.23 11.05 -11.90
CA GLN A 45 14.53 10.41 -11.66
C GLN A 45 14.67 9.76 -10.28
N ARG A 46 14.18 10.42 -9.22
CA ARG A 46 14.37 9.96 -7.85
C ARG A 46 13.11 9.29 -7.31
N VAL A 47 13.21 8.04 -6.92
CA VAL A 47 12.13 7.33 -6.20
C VAL A 47 12.03 7.90 -4.79
N VAL A 48 10.89 8.53 -4.47
CA VAL A 48 10.60 9.12 -3.16
C VAL A 48 9.60 8.34 -2.35
N ALA A 49 8.70 7.60 -3.01
CA ALA A 49 7.70 6.77 -2.34
C ALA A 49 7.35 5.55 -3.19
N ARG A 50 6.72 4.59 -2.53
CA ARG A 50 6.22 3.35 -3.13
C ARG A 50 4.85 3.07 -2.58
N SER A 51 3.96 2.53 -3.42
CA SER A 51 2.71 1.96 -2.95
C SER A 51 2.44 0.59 -3.58
N SER A 52 1.54 -0.15 -2.95
CA SER A 52 0.98 -1.37 -3.51
C SER A 52 -0.54 -1.29 -3.51
N LEU A 53 -1.15 -1.81 -4.54
CA LEU A 53 -2.59 -1.94 -4.68
C LEU A 53 -2.93 -3.41 -4.87
N ARG A 54 -3.58 -4.01 -3.88
CA ARG A 54 -4.16 -5.35 -3.97
C ARG A 54 -5.52 -5.25 -4.65
N HIS A 55 -5.75 -6.11 -5.63
CA HIS A 55 -6.94 -6.03 -6.48
C HIS A 55 -8.20 -6.58 -5.81
N ARG A 56 -8.05 -7.35 -4.74
CA ARG A 56 -9.13 -7.88 -3.91
C ARG A 56 -8.64 -8.15 -2.49
N LEU A 57 -9.57 -8.39 -1.58
CA LEU A 57 -9.27 -8.76 -0.20
C LEU A 57 -9.48 -10.26 0.03
N THR A 58 -8.73 -10.79 1.00
CA THR A 58 -9.00 -12.05 1.68
C THR A 58 -9.48 -11.73 3.09
N PRO A 59 -10.02 -12.70 3.87
CA PRO A 59 -10.39 -12.46 5.27
C PRO A 59 -9.23 -11.91 6.10
N HIS A 60 -8.00 -12.37 5.86
CA HIS A 60 -6.80 -11.84 6.52
C HIS A 60 -6.56 -10.36 6.15
N LEU A 61 -6.65 -10.01 4.86
CA LEU A 61 -6.44 -8.65 4.38
C LEU A 61 -7.56 -7.70 4.81
N GLU A 62 -8.78 -8.18 5.02
CA GLU A 62 -9.85 -7.39 5.64
C GLU A 62 -9.56 -7.08 7.11
N HIS A 63 -8.93 -8.00 7.81
CA HIS A 63 -8.53 -7.80 9.20
C HIS A 63 -7.36 -6.83 9.32
N GLU A 64 -6.30 -7.06 8.55
CA GLU A 64 -5.13 -6.19 8.46
C GLU A 64 -4.47 -6.28 7.08
N GLY A 65 -3.84 -5.18 6.67
CA GLY A 65 -3.21 -5.04 5.35
C GLY A 65 -4.05 -4.24 4.35
N GLY A 66 -5.32 -4.56 4.18
CA GLY A 66 -6.22 -3.84 3.27
C GLY A 66 -5.80 -3.92 1.80
N HIS A 67 -6.37 -3.04 0.98
CA HIS A 67 -6.04 -2.93 -0.44
C HIS A 67 -4.73 -2.19 -0.70
N ILE A 68 -4.44 -1.14 0.07
CA ILE A 68 -3.33 -0.23 -0.22
C ILE A 68 -2.33 -0.24 0.93
N GLY A 69 -1.06 -0.44 0.58
CA GLY A 69 0.08 -0.15 1.43
C GLY A 69 0.97 0.90 0.77
N TYR A 70 1.63 1.74 1.56
CA TYR A 70 2.57 2.72 1.03
C TYR A 70 3.71 2.98 2.00
N SER A 71 4.80 3.49 1.46
CA SER A 71 5.95 3.95 2.24
C SER A 71 6.65 5.09 1.54
N VAL A 72 7.17 6.02 2.32
CA VAL A 72 7.97 7.15 1.84
C VAL A 72 9.42 6.92 2.23
N ARG A 73 10.34 7.23 1.33
CA ARG A 73 11.78 7.19 1.62
C ARG A 73 12.07 8.02 2.87
N PRO A 74 12.82 7.50 3.86
CA PRO A 74 13.03 8.21 5.13
C PRO A 74 13.53 9.65 4.97
N SER A 75 14.47 9.90 4.03
CA SER A 75 15.01 11.24 3.75
C SER A 75 14.04 12.19 3.06
N ASP A 76 12.90 11.68 2.57
CA ASP A 76 11.89 12.45 1.85
C ASP A 76 10.56 12.57 2.63
N ARG A 77 10.55 12.16 3.90
CA ARG A 77 9.39 12.30 4.79
C ARG A 77 9.12 13.76 5.16
N GLY A 78 7.86 14.04 5.54
CA GLY A 78 7.45 15.39 5.94
C GLY A 78 7.28 16.38 4.78
N LYS A 79 7.23 15.90 3.53
CA LYS A 79 7.11 16.72 2.30
C LYS A 79 5.81 16.49 1.53
N GLY A 80 4.86 15.74 2.10
CA GLY A 80 3.57 15.46 1.46
C GLY A 80 3.56 14.29 0.47
N TYR A 81 4.65 13.55 0.30
CA TYR A 81 4.71 12.43 -0.65
C TYR A 81 3.82 11.25 -0.23
N GLY A 82 3.63 11.02 1.07
CA GLY A 82 2.71 9.98 1.55
C GLY A 82 1.27 10.26 1.13
N THR A 83 0.80 11.48 1.30
CA THR A 83 -0.53 11.91 0.86
C THR A 83 -0.66 11.81 -0.67
N ALA A 84 0.37 12.23 -1.42
CA ALA A 84 0.37 12.18 -2.87
C ALA A 84 0.36 10.75 -3.41
N VAL A 85 1.21 9.85 -2.89
CA VAL A 85 1.26 8.45 -3.36
C VAL A 85 -0.03 7.71 -3.02
N CYS A 86 -0.63 7.98 -1.87
CA CYS A 86 -1.94 7.42 -1.51
C CYS A 86 -3.02 7.90 -2.49
N ARG A 87 -3.12 9.20 -2.76
CA ARG A 87 -4.08 9.77 -3.72
C ARG A 87 -3.93 9.16 -5.12
N LEU A 88 -2.71 9.08 -5.63
CA LEU A 88 -2.45 8.51 -6.95
C LEU A 88 -2.81 7.03 -7.02
N THR A 89 -2.59 6.29 -5.94
CA THR A 89 -2.97 4.87 -5.85
C THR A 89 -4.50 4.71 -5.82
N LEU A 90 -5.22 5.62 -5.16
CA LEU A 90 -6.69 5.64 -5.19
C LEU A 90 -7.24 5.89 -6.60
N GLU A 91 -6.60 6.75 -7.38
CA GLU A 91 -6.96 6.96 -8.79
C GLU A 91 -6.80 5.66 -9.61
N ARG A 92 -5.73 4.89 -9.35
CA ARG A 92 -5.52 3.59 -9.98
C ARG A 92 -6.53 2.54 -9.50
N ALA A 93 -6.91 2.55 -8.24
CA ALA A 93 -7.96 1.68 -7.71
C ALA A 93 -9.31 1.96 -8.37
N ARG A 94 -9.65 3.24 -8.56
CA ARG A 94 -10.85 3.65 -9.28
C ARG A 94 -10.82 3.16 -10.74
N ALA A 95 -9.71 3.32 -11.43
CA ALA A 95 -9.53 2.85 -12.81
C ALA A 95 -9.61 1.31 -12.91
N LEU A 96 -9.22 0.58 -11.86
CA LEU A 96 -9.37 -0.87 -11.77
C LEU A 96 -10.83 -1.31 -11.56
N GLY A 97 -11.73 -0.38 -11.20
CA GLY A 97 -13.15 -0.65 -10.96
C GLY A 97 -13.51 -1.00 -9.52
N LEU A 98 -12.62 -0.77 -8.56
CA LEU A 98 -12.94 -0.97 -7.15
C LEU A 98 -13.94 0.10 -6.68
N PRO A 99 -15.06 -0.28 -6.04
CA PRO A 99 -16.04 0.68 -5.56
C PRO A 99 -15.58 1.41 -4.29
N ARG A 100 -14.74 0.76 -3.51
CA ARG A 100 -14.13 1.29 -2.29
C ARG A 100 -12.85 0.54 -1.95
N VAL A 101 -12.01 1.13 -1.15
CA VAL A 101 -10.76 0.52 -0.67
C VAL A 101 -10.66 0.57 0.84
N LEU A 102 -10.06 -0.46 1.40
CA LEU A 102 -9.66 -0.54 2.79
C LEU A 102 -8.17 -0.20 2.91
N ILE A 103 -7.84 0.72 3.82
CA ILE A 103 -6.46 1.01 4.20
C ILE A 103 -6.33 0.84 5.71
N THR A 104 -5.29 0.15 6.14
CA THR A 104 -5.03 -0.08 7.57
C THR A 104 -3.69 0.53 7.97
N CYS A 105 -3.61 0.98 9.20
CA CYS A 105 -2.36 1.42 9.82
C CYS A 105 -2.30 1.05 11.29
N ASP A 106 -1.11 1.05 11.88
CA ASP A 106 -0.99 0.92 13.33
C ASP A 106 -1.69 2.08 14.03
N ALA A 107 -2.38 1.81 15.12
CA ALA A 107 -3.13 2.83 15.87
C ALA A 107 -2.22 3.95 16.42
N ASP A 108 -0.96 3.63 16.68
CA ASP A 108 0.07 4.59 17.13
C ASP A 108 0.77 5.32 15.98
N ASN A 109 0.46 5.01 14.72
CA ASN A 109 1.01 5.68 13.55
C ASN A 109 0.14 6.87 13.12
N ALA A 110 0.26 7.97 13.86
CA ALA A 110 -0.50 9.19 13.61
C ALA A 110 -0.26 9.80 12.22
N ALA A 111 0.96 9.66 11.68
CA ALA A 111 1.30 10.16 10.35
C ALA A 111 0.53 9.41 9.26
N SER A 112 0.44 8.08 9.33
CA SER A 112 -0.32 7.28 8.39
C SER A 112 -1.83 7.54 8.51
N ALA A 113 -2.36 7.63 9.73
CA ALA A 113 -3.76 7.98 9.96
C ALA A 113 -4.14 9.31 9.28
N ARG A 114 -3.32 10.35 9.44
CA ARG A 114 -3.53 11.66 8.80
C ARG A 114 -3.51 11.57 7.27
N ILE A 115 -2.60 10.78 6.70
CA ILE A 115 -2.54 10.57 5.24
C ILE A 115 -3.84 9.95 4.74
N ILE A 116 -4.34 8.94 5.42
CA ILE A 116 -5.57 8.24 5.05
C ILE A 116 -6.78 9.17 5.17
N GLU A 117 -6.88 9.89 6.28
CA GLU A 117 -7.97 10.84 6.54
C GLU A 117 -7.99 12.00 5.54
N LYS A 118 -6.82 12.55 5.18
CA LYS A 118 -6.69 13.57 4.13
C LYS A 118 -7.16 13.08 2.76
N ASN A 119 -7.10 11.79 2.51
CA ASN A 119 -7.59 11.16 1.28
C ASN A 119 -9.05 10.68 1.38
N GLY A 120 -9.76 11.08 2.42
CA GLY A 120 -11.19 10.77 2.59
C GLY A 120 -11.47 9.49 3.37
N GLY A 121 -10.47 8.94 4.06
CA GLY A 121 -10.63 7.73 4.88
C GLY A 121 -11.53 7.97 6.08
N ILE A 122 -12.49 7.08 6.26
CA ILE A 122 -13.42 7.05 7.39
C ILE A 122 -13.08 5.84 8.25
N LEU A 123 -12.79 6.07 9.52
CA LEU A 123 -12.47 4.99 10.47
C LEU A 123 -13.70 4.12 10.69
N GLU A 124 -13.54 2.82 10.46
CA GLU A 124 -14.59 1.84 10.77
C GLU A 124 -14.40 1.28 12.19
N ASP A 125 -13.22 0.76 12.48
CA ASP A 125 -12.90 0.14 13.77
C ASP A 125 -11.39 0.04 14.00
N GLU A 126 -11.04 -0.51 15.16
CA GLU A 126 -9.69 -0.93 15.50
C GLU A 126 -9.70 -2.43 15.80
N ARG A 127 -8.68 -3.16 15.32
CA ARG A 127 -8.52 -4.60 15.56
C ARG A 127 -7.10 -4.93 16.00
N LEU A 128 -7.01 -5.92 16.91
CA LEU A 128 -5.71 -6.42 17.35
C LEU A 128 -5.07 -7.29 16.25
N SER A 129 -3.84 -6.98 15.88
CA SER A 129 -3.05 -7.82 15.00
C SER A 129 -2.50 -9.03 15.77
N ALA A 130 -2.84 -10.23 15.32
CA ALA A 130 -2.28 -11.46 15.87
C ALA A 130 -0.78 -11.61 15.55
N GLN A 131 -0.29 -10.95 14.50
CA GLN A 131 1.12 -11.04 14.08
C GLN A 131 2.03 -10.10 14.87
N THR A 132 1.56 -8.90 15.20
CA THR A 132 2.40 -7.85 15.82
C THR A 132 2.01 -7.53 17.26
N GLY A 133 0.83 -7.95 17.73
CA GLY A 133 0.28 -7.55 19.01
C GLY A 133 -0.15 -6.09 19.10
N LYS A 134 -0.14 -5.36 17.99
CA LYS A 134 -0.54 -3.95 17.93
C LYS A 134 -1.98 -3.80 17.48
N MET A 135 -2.63 -2.72 17.93
CA MET A 135 -3.93 -2.32 17.40
C MET A 135 -3.76 -1.73 16.02
N LYS A 136 -4.63 -2.14 15.09
CA LYS A 136 -4.72 -1.64 13.71
C LYS A 136 -5.99 -0.84 13.55
N ARG A 137 -5.88 0.38 13.01
CA ARG A 137 -7.01 1.18 12.55
C ARG A 137 -7.37 0.77 11.13
N ARG A 138 -8.67 0.62 10.87
CA ARG A 138 -9.22 0.24 9.57
C ARG A 138 -10.07 1.38 9.03
N TYR A 139 -9.68 1.89 7.87
CA TYR A 139 -10.34 3.01 7.20
C TYR A 139 -10.88 2.58 5.85
N TRP A 140 -12.10 2.99 5.54
CA TRP A 140 -12.67 2.82 4.21
C TRP A 140 -12.69 4.15 3.46
N ILE A 141 -12.41 4.08 2.16
CA ILE A 141 -12.51 5.21 1.23
C ILE A 141 -13.40 4.77 0.08
N ASP A 142 -14.50 5.47 -0.13
CA ASP A 142 -15.38 5.29 -1.29
C ASP A 142 -14.74 5.94 -2.54
N LEU A 143 -14.85 5.27 -3.68
CA LEU A 143 -14.19 5.69 -4.93
C LEU A 143 -15.16 6.21 -5.99
#